data_e99e8a5c9d8f6c597f07dcca8c0e353f
#
_entry.id   e99e8a5c9d8f6c597f07dcca8c0e353f
#
_cell.length_a   1.000
_cell.length_b   1.000
_cell.length_c   1.000
_cell.angle_alpha   90.00
_cell.angle_beta   90.00
_cell.angle_gamma   90.00
#
_symmetry.space_group_name_H-M   'P 1'
#
loop_
_entity.id
_entity.type
_entity.pdbx_description
1 polymer ?
#
loop_
_entity_poly.entity_id
_entity_poly.type
_entity_poly.pdbx_seq_one_letter_code
_entity_poly.pdbx_strand_id
1 'polypeptide(L)'
;MKPTLTAITILIMLVLFSCRQKEETPEQQQAQPQQQAVADVGVHTAVVQEVLQATAYTYLNVKENNTNFWIAVTKREIQPGATISFADGLEMNNFQSKDLQRTFEKVYFVDQIAGDVPPASAAQPSPDTAHRMKPEIDKQAISIEPAKGGISIAELFAHRDSYAARTVLIRGQVTKINRAIMGKNWIHLQDGTGDSGNYDLTITTSDDAAVGDIATFEGTITLNKDFGSGYSYQVIMEDAKRKTE
;
A
#
# COMPACT_ATOMS: atom_id res chain seq x y z
N MET A 1 31.53 -77.84 -22.16
CA MET A 1 32.97 -78.17 -21.98
C MET A 1 33.52 -77.17 -21.00
N LYS A 2 33.96 -77.64 -19.83
CA LYS A 2 34.84 -76.95 -18.88
C LYS A 2 36.24 -76.86 -19.51
N PRO A 3 37.23 -76.12 -19.04
CA PRO A 3 37.47 -75.54 -17.68
C PRO A 3 37.99 -74.07 -17.75
N THR A 4 38.60 -73.39 -16.83
CA THR A 4 39.46 -73.69 -15.70
C THR A 4 39.60 -72.45 -14.79
N LEU A 5 39.64 -72.68 -13.57
CA LEU A 5 40.09 -71.97 -12.38
C LEU A 5 41.49 -71.35 -12.51
N THR A 6 41.71 -70.11 -12.07
CA THR A 6 43.05 -69.75 -11.55
C THR A 6 42.84 -68.73 -10.39
N ALA A 7 43.15 -69.20 -9.23
CA ALA A 7 43.26 -68.40 -7.99
C ALA A 7 44.63 -67.70 -8.01
N ILE A 8 44.63 -66.41 -7.60
CA ILE A 8 45.88 -65.76 -7.15
C ILE A 8 45.59 -65.07 -5.82
N THR A 9 46.20 -65.65 -4.80
CA THR A 9 46.32 -65.18 -3.43
C THR A 9 47.43 -64.15 -3.39
N ILE A 10 47.10 -62.92 -2.87
CA ILE A 10 48.17 -62.00 -2.44
C ILE A 10 47.67 -61.29 -1.19
N LEU A 11 48.13 -61.67 -0.10
CA LEU A 11 48.89 -61.11 1.00
C LEU A 11 48.33 -59.84 1.63
N ILE A 12 47.88 -60.04 2.84
CA ILE A 12 47.49 -59.09 3.86
C ILE A 12 48.69 -58.20 4.23
N MET A 13 48.52 -56.87 4.21
CA MET A 13 49.37 -55.97 4.95
C MET A 13 48.47 -55.05 5.80
N LEU A 14 48.35 -55.40 7.06
CA LEU A 14 47.70 -54.61 8.09
C LEU A 14 48.59 -53.39 8.36
N VAL A 15 48.12 -52.21 8.00
CA VAL A 15 48.62 -50.93 8.53
C VAL A 15 47.58 -50.39 9.44
N LEU A 16 47.83 -50.49 10.75
CA LEU A 16 47.05 -49.81 11.80
C LEU A 16 47.36 -48.32 11.73
N PHE A 17 46.46 -47.58 11.11
CA PHE A 17 46.43 -46.11 11.20
C PHE A 17 45.37 -45.75 12.23
N SER A 18 45.80 -45.46 13.43
CA SER A 18 44.99 -44.93 14.50
C SER A 18 44.64 -43.48 14.16
N CYS A 19 43.52 -43.26 13.46
CA CYS A 19 42.94 -41.92 13.34
C CYS A 19 42.00 -41.69 14.51
N ARG A 20 42.49 -40.85 15.40
CA ARG A 20 41.76 -40.20 16.52
C ARG A 20 40.60 -39.46 15.92
N GLN A 21 39.38 -39.95 16.06
CA GLN A 21 38.14 -39.23 15.74
C GLN A 21 38.06 -38.05 16.73
N LYS A 22 38.23 -36.86 16.19
CA LYS A 22 37.88 -35.61 16.83
C LYS A 22 36.37 -35.49 16.63
N GLU A 23 35.60 -35.59 17.69
CA GLU A 23 34.19 -35.24 17.69
C GLU A 23 34.05 -33.77 17.28
N GLU A 24 33.63 -33.54 16.08
CA GLU A 24 33.16 -32.24 15.63
C GLU A 24 31.71 -32.11 16.11
N THR A 25 31.54 -31.31 17.15
CA THR A 25 30.23 -30.77 17.55
C THR A 25 29.60 -30.08 16.35
N PRO A 26 28.32 -30.30 16.05
CA PRO A 26 27.62 -29.55 14.98
C PRO A 26 27.62 -28.08 15.40
N GLU A 27 28.41 -27.27 14.73
CA GLU A 27 28.37 -25.83 14.80
C GLU A 27 26.99 -25.41 14.32
N GLN A 28 26.14 -24.97 15.24
CA GLN A 28 24.88 -24.32 14.95
C GLN A 28 25.21 -23.13 14.04
N GLN A 29 24.93 -23.28 12.75
CA GLN A 29 24.83 -22.18 11.83
C GLN A 29 23.73 -21.25 12.39
N GLN A 30 24.14 -20.23 13.12
CA GLN A 30 23.32 -19.09 13.41
C GLN A 30 22.87 -18.55 12.05
N ALA A 31 21.57 -18.71 11.79
CA ALA A 31 20.90 -18.04 10.71
C ALA A 31 21.13 -16.52 10.91
N GLN A 32 22.02 -15.95 10.11
CA GLN A 32 22.11 -14.51 9.98
C GLN A 32 20.72 -14.00 9.60
N PRO A 33 20.18 -12.98 10.29
CA PRO A 33 18.99 -12.33 9.82
C PRO A 33 19.26 -11.87 8.40
N GLN A 34 18.53 -12.40 7.43
CA GLN A 34 18.48 -11.83 6.09
C GLN A 34 18.02 -10.38 6.29
N GLN A 35 18.97 -9.45 6.16
CA GLN A 35 18.63 -8.06 5.93
C GLN A 35 17.75 -8.04 4.69
N GLN A 36 16.44 -7.93 4.91
CA GLN A 36 15.53 -7.52 3.87
C GLN A 36 16.15 -6.25 3.27
N ALA A 37 16.45 -6.33 1.97
CA ALA A 37 16.85 -5.16 1.23
C ALA A 37 15.73 -4.13 1.41
N VAL A 38 15.96 -3.13 2.26
CA VAL A 38 15.15 -1.91 2.29
C VAL A 38 15.25 -1.39 0.86
N ALA A 39 14.12 -1.33 0.18
CA ALA A 39 14.03 -0.61 -1.09
C ALA A 39 14.68 0.75 -0.85
N ASP A 40 15.54 1.15 -1.77
CA ASP A 40 16.21 2.44 -1.73
C ASP A 40 15.12 3.51 -1.78
N VAL A 41 14.67 3.95 -0.61
CA VAL A 41 13.67 5.01 -0.50
C VAL A 41 14.41 6.28 -0.86
N GLY A 42 14.11 6.82 -2.02
CA GLY A 42 14.72 8.06 -2.50
C GLY A 42 14.60 9.14 -1.41
N VAL A 43 15.73 9.70 -1.00
CA VAL A 43 15.74 10.85 -0.08
C VAL A 43 15.85 12.11 -0.91
N HIS A 44 14.82 12.93 -0.86
CA HIS A 44 14.76 14.24 -1.49
C HIS A 44 15.30 15.32 -0.56
N THR A 45 15.94 16.34 -1.14
CA THR A 45 16.30 17.56 -0.42
C THR A 45 15.90 18.76 -1.26
N ALA A 46 15.01 19.58 -0.74
CA ALA A 46 14.40 20.67 -1.48
C ALA A 46 14.27 21.94 -0.65
N VAL A 47 14.19 23.08 -1.33
CA VAL A 47 13.97 24.39 -0.70
C VAL A 47 12.51 24.81 -0.90
N VAL A 48 11.85 25.16 0.20
CA VAL A 48 10.45 25.62 0.21
C VAL A 48 10.36 26.98 -0.48
N GLN A 49 9.52 27.10 -1.49
CA GLN A 49 9.28 28.34 -2.24
C GLN A 49 7.97 29.01 -1.79
N GLU A 50 6.92 28.23 -1.58
CA GLU A 50 5.59 28.71 -1.23
C GLU A 50 4.97 27.78 -0.20
N VAL A 51 4.18 28.32 0.72
CA VAL A 51 3.49 27.60 1.78
C VAL A 51 2.02 27.93 1.77
N LEU A 52 1.16 26.93 1.70
CA LEU A 52 -0.30 27.07 1.82
C LEU A 52 -0.78 26.26 2.99
N GLN A 53 -1.45 26.91 3.93
CA GLN A 53 -1.99 26.28 5.13
C GLN A 53 -3.43 25.84 4.90
N ALA A 54 -3.72 24.57 5.13
CA ALA A 54 -5.08 24.03 5.18
C ALA A 54 -5.41 23.52 6.60
N THR A 55 -6.58 22.92 6.78
CA THR A 55 -7.04 22.46 8.11
C THR A 55 -6.15 21.33 8.63
N ALA A 56 -5.88 20.33 7.81
CA ALA A 56 -5.13 19.11 8.19
C ALA A 56 -3.71 19.08 7.62
N TYR A 57 -3.45 19.81 6.53
CA TYR A 57 -2.17 19.78 5.81
C TYR A 57 -1.55 21.16 5.66
N THR A 58 -0.23 21.14 5.51
CA THR A 58 0.55 22.24 4.95
C THR A 58 1.03 21.80 3.57
N TYR A 59 0.64 22.55 2.52
CA TYR A 59 1.09 22.30 1.17
C TYR A 59 2.31 23.20 0.90
N LEU A 60 3.35 22.60 0.37
CA LEU A 60 4.61 23.25 0.11
C LEU A 60 4.93 23.14 -1.38
N ASN A 61 5.11 24.28 -2.05
CA ASN A 61 5.81 24.29 -3.33
C ASN A 61 7.30 24.23 -3.02
N VAL A 62 7.97 23.17 -3.44
CA VAL A 62 9.39 22.95 -3.16
C VAL A 62 10.19 22.93 -4.45
N LYS A 63 11.46 23.34 -4.36
CA LYS A 63 12.41 23.30 -5.46
C LYS A 63 13.53 22.34 -5.17
N GLU A 64 13.66 21.31 -5.99
CA GLU A 64 14.77 20.36 -5.99
C GLU A 64 15.39 20.31 -7.39
N ASN A 65 16.70 20.33 -7.49
CA ASN A 65 17.43 20.23 -8.76
C ASN A 65 16.84 21.07 -9.91
N ASN A 66 16.43 22.31 -9.59
CA ASN A 66 15.81 23.27 -10.52
C ASN A 66 14.38 22.92 -10.98
N THR A 67 13.76 21.89 -10.40
CA THR A 67 12.36 21.50 -10.65
C THR A 67 11.50 21.90 -9.46
N ASN A 68 10.35 22.52 -9.73
CA ASN A 68 9.35 22.82 -8.70
C ASN A 68 8.25 21.80 -8.73
N PHE A 69 7.82 21.37 -7.54
CA PHE A 69 6.67 20.49 -7.37
C PHE A 69 6.00 20.71 -6.02
N TRP A 70 4.79 20.21 -5.87
CA TRP A 70 4.02 20.33 -4.65
C TRP A 70 4.15 19.08 -3.79
N ILE A 71 4.38 19.29 -2.49
CA ILE A 71 4.22 18.26 -1.47
C ILE A 71 3.17 18.68 -0.45
N ALA A 72 2.52 17.72 0.18
CA ALA A 72 1.60 17.92 1.28
C ALA A 72 2.14 17.15 2.49
N VAL A 73 2.25 17.82 3.61
CA VAL A 73 2.69 17.23 4.89
C VAL A 73 1.63 17.49 5.96
N THR A 74 1.61 16.68 7.01
CA THR A 74 0.76 16.96 8.18
C THR A 74 0.98 18.39 8.66
N LYS A 75 -0.12 19.07 9.02
CA LYS A 75 -0.12 20.48 9.39
C LYS A 75 1.00 20.86 10.34
N ARG A 76 1.80 21.81 9.90
CA ARG A 76 2.90 22.42 10.67
C ARG A 76 3.25 23.78 10.13
N GLU A 77 3.93 24.57 10.94
CA GLU A 77 4.45 25.87 10.51
C GLU A 77 5.78 25.67 9.79
N ILE A 78 5.87 26.15 8.57
CA ILE A 78 7.07 26.14 7.74
C ILE A 78 7.17 27.51 7.08
N GLN A 79 8.38 28.01 6.94
CA GLN A 79 8.63 29.28 6.27
C GLN A 79 9.17 29.07 4.86
N PRO A 80 8.81 29.91 3.90
CA PRO A 80 9.52 29.95 2.62
C PRO A 80 11.03 30.17 2.85
N GLY A 81 11.85 29.49 2.05
CA GLY A 81 13.32 29.49 2.18
C GLY A 81 13.86 28.35 3.05
N ALA A 82 13.02 27.65 3.82
CA ALA A 82 13.46 26.49 4.60
C ALA A 82 13.99 25.36 3.68
N THR A 83 15.07 24.74 4.09
CA THR A 83 15.58 23.53 3.44
C THR A 83 15.03 22.32 4.16
N ILE A 84 14.37 21.43 3.45
CA ILE A 84 13.74 20.22 3.99
C ILE A 84 14.26 18.99 3.27
N SER A 85 14.29 17.88 4.02
CA SER A 85 14.55 16.54 3.48
C SER A 85 13.38 15.62 3.77
N PHE A 86 13.01 14.77 2.83
CA PHE A 86 11.88 13.85 2.93
C PHE A 86 12.12 12.62 2.05
N ALA A 87 11.44 11.53 2.38
CA ALA A 87 11.41 10.34 1.55
C ALA A 87 10.35 10.48 0.45
N ASP A 88 10.38 9.58 -0.54
CA ASP A 88 9.35 9.52 -1.57
C ASP A 88 7.94 9.55 -0.94
N GLY A 89 7.08 10.36 -1.54
CA GLY A 89 5.70 10.53 -1.09
C GLY A 89 4.68 9.84 -1.99
N LEU A 90 3.46 9.74 -1.50
CA LEU A 90 2.32 9.26 -2.27
C LEU A 90 1.95 10.28 -3.35
N GLU A 91 2.16 9.94 -4.62
CA GLU A 91 1.79 10.80 -5.75
C GLU A 91 0.26 10.83 -5.95
N MET A 92 -0.28 12.04 -5.96
CA MET A 92 -1.69 12.30 -6.25
C MET A 92 -1.80 13.23 -7.45
N ASN A 93 -2.51 12.78 -8.49
CA ASN A 93 -2.78 13.57 -9.68
C ASN A 93 -4.18 14.19 -9.61
N ASN A 94 -4.30 15.44 -10.09
CA ASN A 94 -5.56 16.20 -10.09
C ASN A 94 -6.23 16.27 -8.70
N PHE A 95 -5.40 16.42 -7.66
CA PHE A 95 -5.87 16.47 -6.28
C PHE A 95 -6.57 17.79 -5.97
N GLN A 96 -7.84 17.72 -5.58
CA GLN A 96 -8.61 18.89 -5.17
C GLN A 96 -8.59 19.08 -3.66
N SER A 97 -7.92 20.14 -3.20
CA SER A 97 -8.02 20.61 -1.81
C SER A 97 -9.28 21.45 -1.65
N LYS A 98 -10.26 20.94 -0.89
CA LYS A 98 -11.51 21.67 -0.60
C LYS A 98 -11.24 22.91 0.25
N ASP A 99 -10.32 22.82 1.21
CA ASP A 99 -9.97 23.92 2.12
C ASP A 99 -9.35 25.11 1.39
N LEU A 100 -8.50 24.80 0.39
CA LEU A 100 -7.82 25.83 -0.42
C LEU A 100 -8.62 26.20 -1.67
N GLN A 101 -9.71 25.51 -1.96
CA GLN A 101 -10.48 25.60 -3.21
C GLN A 101 -9.56 25.54 -4.44
N ARG A 102 -8.52 24.71 -4.37
CA ARG A 102 -7.45 24.60 -5.35
C ARG A 102 -7.28 23.16 -5.80
N THR A 103 -7.11 22.97 -7.12
CA THR A 103 -6.71 21.67 -7.69
C THR A 103 -5.21 21.71 -7.97
N PHE A 104 -4.50 20.71 -7.47
CA PHE A 104 -3.11 20.45 -7.79
C PHE A 104 -3.05 19.41 -8.91
N GLU A 105 -2.43 19.74 -10.04
CA GLU A 105 -2.23 18.76 -11.12
C GLU A 105 -1.47 17.54 -10.62
N LYS A 106 -0.44 17.80 -9.79
CA LYS A 106 0.33 16.77 -9.09
C LYS A 106 0.75 17.29 -7.72
N VAL A 107 0.59 16.47 -6.68
CA VAL A 107 1.08 16.72 -5.32
C VAL A 107 1.53 15.40 -4.70
N TYR A 108 2.63 15.42 -3.94
CA TYR A 108 3.14 14.25 -3.23
C TYR A 108 2.80 14.37 -1.74
N PHE A 109 2.09 13.41 -1.19
CA PHE A 109 1.83 13.34 0.25
C PHE A 109 3.00 12.67 0.93
N VAL A 110 3.66 13.41 1.82
CA VAL A 110 4.89 13.01 2.50
C VAL A 110 4.62 12.84 3.99
N ASP A 111 5.00 11.71 4.55
CA ASP A 111 4.73 11.40 5.96
C ASP A 111 5.52 12.28 6.92
N GLN A 112 6.81 12.44 6.66
CA GLN A 112 7.72 13.18 7.52
C GLN A 112 8.69 14.02 6.72
N ILE A 113 9.01 15.18 7.26
CA ILE A 113 10.07 16.04 6.78
C ILE A 113 11.05 16.33 7.90
N ALA A 114 12.32 16.48 7.56
CA ALA A 114 13.41 16.92 8.43
C ALA A 114 14.06 18.19 7.87
N GLY A 115 14.93 18.87 8.62
CA GLY A 115 15.63 20.06 8.19
C GLY A 115 15.24 21.30 8.99
N ASP A 116 15.24 22.47 8.34
CA ASP A 116 14.96 23.79 8.96
C ASP A 116 13.47 23.99 9.26
N VAL A 117 12.89 23.04 9.99
CA VAL A 117 11.47 23.08 10.35
C VAL A 117 11.31 22.91 11.87
N PRO A 118 10.46 23.68 12.52
CA PRO A 118 10.10 23.44 13.90
C PRO A 118 9.54 22.02 14.04
N PRO A 119 9.81 21.34 15.17
CA PRO A 119 9.15 20.07 15.44
C PRO A 119 7.64 20.27 15.26
N ALA A 120 6.97 19.31 14.64
CA ALA A 120 5.53 19.37 14.45
C ALA A 120 4.89 19.69 15.80
N SER A 121 4.17 20.81 15.89
CA SER A 121 3.37 21.11 17.07
C SER A 121 2.50 19.89 17.32
N ALA A 122 2.63 19.31 18.51
CA ALA A 122 2.01 18.05 18.90
C ALA A 122 0.48 18.19 19.00
N ALA A 123 -0.17 18.52 17.89
CA ALA A 123 -1.48 18.03 17.59
C ALA A 123 -1.26 16.60 17.05
N GLN A 124 -1.02 15.65 17.96
CA GLN A 124 -1.22 14.26 17.65
C GLN A 124 -2.59 14.17 16.97
N PRO A 125 -2.68 13.64 15.74
CA PRO A 125 -3.99 13.27 15.24
C PRO A 125 -4.53 12.27 16.25
N SER A 126 -5.57 12.67 16.97
CA SER A 126 -6.34 11.74 17.78
C SER A 126 -6.72 10.58 16.84
N PRO A 127 -6.76 9.31 17.31
CA PRO A 127 -7.16 8.18 16.49
C PRO A 127 -8.44 8.43 15.69
N ASP A 128 -9.32 9.29 16.19
CA ASP A 128 -10.54 9.78 15.54
C ASP A 128 -10.28 10.70 14.32
N THR A 129 -9.12 11.35 14.22
CA THR A 129 -8.85 12.29 13.11
C THR A 129 -8.24 11.56 11.90
N ALA A 130 -7.53 10.44 12.10
CA ALA A 130 -7.03 9.59 11.02
C ALA A 130 -8.19 8.98 10.20
N HIS A 131 -9.35 8.78 10.81
CA HIS A 131 -10.57 8.32 10.11
C HIS A 131 -11.24 9.38 9.24
N ARG A 132 -10.83 10.66 9.32
CA ARG A 132 -11.49 11.78 8.62
C ARG A 132 -10.92 12.09 7.23
N MET A 133 -9.89 11.38 6.78
CA MET A 133 -9.31 11.62 5.46
C MET A 133 -9.86 10.71 4.36
N LYS A 134 -10.75 9.78 4.70
CA LYS A 134 -11.60 9.15 3.69
C LYS A 134 -12.44 10.28 3.06
N PRO A 135 -12.36 10.51 1.74
CA PRO A 135 -13.24 11.47 1.09
C PRO A 135 -14.67 11.17 1.53
N GLU A 136 -15.38 12.16 2.06
CA GLU A 136 -16.80 11.99 2.39
C GLU A 136 -17.52 11.74 1.06
N ILE A 137 -17.92 10.50 0.86
CA ILE A 137 -18.62 10.05 -0.34
C ILE A 137 -20.06 9.89 0.09
N ASP A 138 -20.94 10.66 -0.55
CA ASP A 138 -22.35 10.58 -0.27
C ASP A 138 -22.92 9.22 -0.72
N LYS A 139 -23.77 8.64 0.12
CA LYS A 139 -24.49 7.43 -0.25
C LYS A 139 -25.45 7.75 -1.38
N GLN A 140 -25.31 7.05 -2.50
CA GLN A 140 -26.16 7.21 -3.66
C GLN A 140 -27.48 6.41 -3.48
N ALA A 141 -28.58 6.96 -3.99
CA ALA A 141 -29.88 6.28 -4.02
C ALA A 141 -29.93 5.27 -5.19
N ILE A 142 -29.21 4.16 -5.05
CA ILE A 142 -29.09 3.08 -6.04
C ILE A 142 -29.52 1.75 -5.41
N SER A 143 -29.85 0.78 -6.23
CA SER A 143 -30.12 -0.59 -5.83
C SER A 143 -29.65 -1.53 -6.94
N ILE A 144 -28.60 -2.28 -6.64
CA ILE A 144 -27.94 -3.16 -7.61
C ILE A 144 -27.89 -4.57 -7.02
N GLU A 145 -28.47 -5.52 -7.73
CA GLU A 145 -28.41 -6.93 -7.35
C GLU A 145 -26.97 -7.46 -7.42
N PRO A 146 -26.52 -8.24 -6.44
CA PRO A 146 -25.21 -8.88 -6.47
C PRO A 146 -25.01 -9.70 -7.75
N ALA A 147 -23.78 -9.77 -8.24
CA ALA A 147 -23.43 -10.68 -9.31
C ALA A 147 -23.63 -12.15 -8.88
N LYS A 148 -23.87 -13.03 -9.83
CA LYS A 148 -24.01 -14.47 -9.53
C LYS A 148 -22.76 -15.02 -8.84
N GLY A 149 -22.92 -15.51 -7.62
CA GLY A 149 -21.80 -15.98 -6.78
C GLY A 149 -21.00 -14.85 -6.12
N GLY A 150 -21.44 -13.62 -6.27
CA GLY A 150 -20.88 -12.45 -5.58
C GLY A 150 -21.60 -12.16 -4.28
N ILE A 151 -21.09 -11.16 -3.58
CA ILE A 151 -21.64 -10.66 -2.32
C ILE A 151 -21.97 -9.17 -2.43
N SER A 152 -22.84 -8.67 -1.55
CA SER A 152 -23.12 -7.25 -1.45
C SER A 152 -22.06 -6.52 -0.62
N ILE A 153 -22.02 -5.21 -0.75
CA ILE A 153 -21.13 -4.36 0.08
C ILE A 153 -21.54 -4.47 1.55
N ALA A 154 -22.84 -4.50 1.87
CA ALA A 154 -23.30 -4.70 3.24
C ALA A 154 -22.84 -6.03 3.82
N GLU A 155 -22.92 -7.12 3.05
CA GLU A 155 -22.45 -8.45 3.44
C GLU A 155 -20.96 -8.45 3.72
N LEU A 156 -20.16 -7.83 2.84
CA LEU A 156 -18.71 -7.69 3.04
C LEU A 156 -18.39 -7.00 4.37
N PHE A 157 -19.00 -5.84 4.64
CA PHE A 157 -18.71 -5.09 5.85
C PHE A 157 -19.21 -5.77 7.13
N ALA A 158 -20.36 -6.47 7.07
CA ALA A 158 -20.91 -7.21 8.19
C ALA A 158 -20.03 -8.41 8.61
N HIS A 159 -19.37 -9.04 7.63
CA HIS A 159 -18.56 -10.24 7.84
C HIS A 159 -17.11 -10.08 7.37
N ARG A 160 -16.56 -8.86 7.44
CA ARG A 160 -15.25 -8.48 6.89
C ARG A 160 -14.10 -9.42 7.29
N ASP A 161 -14.08 -9.87 8.55
CA ASP A 161 -13.02 -10.76 9.05
C ASP A 161 -13.05 -12.13 8.36
N SER A 162 -14.23 -12.59 7.94
CA SER A 162 -14.40 -13.81 7.18
C SER A 162 -13.95 -13.71 5.73
N TYR A 163 -13.86 -12.48 5.21
CA TYR A 163 -13.43 -12.19 3.84
C TYR A 163 -11.98 -11.72 3.75
N ALA A 164 -11.29 -11.54 4.88
CA ALA A 164 -9.89 -11.12 4.91
C ALA A 164 -8.99 -12.03 4.05
N ALA A 165 -8.17 -11.45 3.19
CA ALA A 165 -7.29 -12.11 2.23
C ALA A 165 -8.00 -13.06 1.24
N ARG A 166 -9.33 -12.95 1.10
CA ARG A 166 -10.10 -13.74 0.12
C ARG A 166 -10.43 -12.93 -1.11
N THR A 167 -10.45 -13.59 -2.24
CA THR A 167 -10.97 -13.02 -3.49
C THR A 167 -12.49 -13.12 -3.48
N VAL A 168 -13.16 -11.99 -3.71
CA VAL A 168 -14.63 -11.89 -3.78
C VAL A 168 -15.06 -11.19 -5.04
N LEU A 169 -16.33 -11.39 -5.41
CA LEU A 169 -16.99 -10.76 -6.55
C LEU A 169 -18.03 -9.78 -6.04
N ILE A 170 -17.92 -8.51 -6.43
CA ILE A 170 -18.85 -7.46 -6.02
C ILE A 170 -19.30 -6.68 -7.27
N ARG A 171 -20.61 -6.50 -7.40
CA ARG A 171 -21.23 -5.68 -8.44
C ARG A 171 -21.76 -4.39 -7.83
N GLY A 172 -21.48 -3.28 -8.49
CA GLY A 172 -21.94 -1.97 -8.02
C GLY A 172 -21.80 -0.90 -9.09
N GLN A 173 -22.20 0.31 -8.74
CA GLN A 173 -21.99 1.50 -9.54
C GLN A 173 -20.72 2.23 -9.10
N VAL A 174 -19.93 2.63 -10.08
CA VAL A 174 -18.77 3.50 -9.87
C VAL A 174 -19.27 4.91 -9.53
N THR A 175 -19.04 5.36 -8.31
CA THR A 175 -19.48 6.68 -7.84
C THR A 175 -18.37 7.71 -7.91
N LYS A 176 -17.11 7.27 -7.87
CA LYS A 176 -15.93 8.12 -8.02
C LYS A 176 -14.77 7.30 -8.58
N ILE A 177 -13.89 7.95 -9.32
CA ILE A 177 -12.63 7.38 -9.78
C ILE A 177 -11.51 8.40 -9.67
N ASN A 178 -10.40 7.98 -9.09
CA ASN A 178 -9.13 8.71 -9.12
C ASN A 178 -8.15 7.86 -9.93
N ARG A 179 -7.63 8.42 -11.03
CA ARG A 179 -6.78 7.68 -11.98
C ARG A 179 -5.31 7.83 -11.64
N ALA A 180 -4.55 6.78 -11.97
CA ALA A 180 -3.09 6.76 -11.95
C ALA A 180 -2.46 7.10 -10.58
N ILE A 181 -3.15 6.83 -9.46
CA ILE A 181 -2.57 6.94 -8.13
C ILE A 181 -1.81 5.65 -7.83
N MET A 182 -0.51 5.77 -7.54
CA MET A 182 0.38 4.61 -7.34
C MET A 182 0.31 3.60 -8.50
N GLY A 183 0.17 4.09 -9.74
CA GLY A 183 0.05 3.25 -10.94
C GLY A 183 -1.26 2.49 -11.08
N LYS A 184 -2.27 2.76 -10.27
CA LYS A 184 -3.59 2.12 -10.29
C LYS A 184 -4.72 3.14 -10.35
N ASN A 185 -5.89 2.71 -10.80
CA ASN A 185 -7.12 3.43 -10.66
C ASN A 185 -7.77 3.09 -9.31
N TRP A 186 -8.21 4.10 -8.61
CA TRP A 186 -8.88 3.99 -7.33
C TRP A 186 -10.35 4.31 -7.53
N ILE A 187 -11.19 3.31 -7.35
CA ILE A 187 -12.62 3.37 -7.63
C ILE A 187 -13.38 3.31 -6.32
N HIS A 188 -14.40 4.14 -6.20
CA HIS A 188 -15.43 4.01 -5.19
C HIS A 188 -16.64 3.34 -5.80
N LEU A 189 -17.05 2.23 -5.22
CA LEU A 189 -18.14 1.39 -5.68
C LEU A 189 -19.25 1.34 -4.64
N GLN A 190 -20.48 1.52 -5.08
CA GLN A 190 -21.67 1.38 -4.24
C GLN A 190 -22.69 0.46 -4.94
N ASP A 191 -23.41 -0.36 -4.17
CA ASP A 191 -24.50 -1.20 -4.65
C ASP A 191 -25.87 -0.81 -4.07
N GLY A 192 -25.88 0.25 -3.24
CA GLY A 192 -27.07 0.73 -2.54
C GLY A 192 -27.31 0.07 -1.19
N THR A 193 -26.59 -0.99 -0.88
CA THR A 193 -26.65 -1.66 0.44
C THR A 193 -25.76 -0.97 1.47
N GLY A 194 -25.80 -1.44 2.71
CA GLY A 194 -25.01 -0.87 3.81
C GLY A 194 -25.53 0.46 4.35
N ASP A 195 -25.01 0.85 5.49
CA ASP A 195 -25.35 2.09 6.21
C ASP A 195 -24.16 2.61 7.03
N SER A 196 -24.33 3.74 7.73
CA SER A 196 -23.37 4.24 8.73
C SER A 196 -21.91 4.25 8.26
N GLY A 197 -21.67 4.60 6.98
CA GLY A 197 -20.33 4.68 6.39
C GLY A 197 -19.83 3.37 5.77
N ASN A 198 -20.59 2.27 5.84
CA ASN A 198 -20.25 0.97 5.27
C ASN A 198 -21.02 0.68 3.97
N TYR A 199 -21.21 1.68 3.13
CA TYR A 199 -21.94 1.62 1.87
C TYR A 199 -21.05 1.89 0.65
N ASP A 200 -19.79 2.20 0.87
CA ASP A 200 -18.83 2.55 -0.16
C ASP A 200 -17.59 1.68 -0.05
N LEU A 201 -17.29 0.91 -1.09
CA LEU A 201 -16.09 0.09 -1.15
C LEU A 201 -15.05 0.76 -2.05
N THR A 202 -13.88 1.03 -1.48
CA THR A 202 -12.73 1.45 -2.28
C THR A 202 -12.08 0.23 -2.93
N ILE A 203 -11.80 0.35 -4.23
CA ILE A 203 -11.19 -0.69 -5.07
C ILE A 203 -9.95 -0.13 -5.75
N THR A 204 -8.84 -0.88 -5.79
CA THR A 204 -7.70 -0.60 -6.66
C THR A 204 -7.71 -1.55 -7.86
N THR A 205 -7.53 -1.01 -9.06
CA THR A 205 -7.54 -1.79 -10.31
C THR A 205 -6.63 -1.15 -11.37
N SER A 206 -6.15 -1.96 -12.30
CA SER A 206 -5.52 -1.47 -13.53
C SER A 206 -6.53 -1.29 -14.67
N ASP A 207 -7.75 -1.80 -14.50
CA ASP A 207 -8.78 -1.75 -15.53
C ASP A 207 -9.44 -0.37 -15.55
N ASP A 208 -9.96 0.04 -16.71
CA ASP A 208 -10.64 1.33 -16.84
C ASP A 208 -12.12 1.22 -16.46
N ALA A 209 -12.64 2.32 -15.93
CA ALA A 209 -14.05 2.50 -15.61
C ALA A 209 -14.41 3.98 -15.67
N ALA A 210 -15.71 4.27 -15.77
CA ALA A 210 -16.24 5.63 -15.71
C ALA A 210 -17.24 5.77 -14.56
N VAL A 211 -17.36 6.99 -14.02
CA VAL A 211 -18.39 7.32 -13.04
C VAL A 211 -19.75 7.07 -13.67
N GLY A 212 -20.63 6.35 -12.97
CA GLY A 212 -21.93 5.91 -13.45
C GLY A 212 -21.94 4.49 -14.03
N ASP A 213 -20.78 3.90 -14.36
CA ASP A 213 -20.73 2.51 -14.82
C ASP A 213 -21.27 1.57 -13.74
N ILE A 214 -22.14 0.63 -14.16
CA ILE A 214 -22.45 -0.53 -13.34
C ILE A 214 -21.51 -1.66 -13.78
N ALA A 215 -20.67 -2.12 -12.87
CA ALA A 215 -19.63 -3.08 -13.18
C ALA A 215 -19.46 -4.10 -12.05
N THR A 216 -18.98 -5.28 -12.42
CA THR A 216 -18.60 -6.35 -11.49
C THR A 216 -17.10 -6.40 -11.39
N PHE A 217 -16.57 -6.36 -10.16
CA PHE A 217 -15.15 -6.46 -9.88
C PHE A 217 -14.85 -7.71 -9.04
N GLU A 218 -13.79 -8.39 -9.38
CA GLU A 218 -13.23 -9.51 -8.62
C GLU A 218 -11.86 -9.11 -8.10
N GLY A 219 -11.67 -9.14 -6.79
CA GLY A 219 -10.40 -8.73 -6.18
C GLY A 219 -10.25 -9.25 -4.77
N THR A 220 -9.06 -9.07 -4.21
CA THR A 220 -8.71 -9.55 -2.87
C THR A 220 -9.10 -8.51 -1.81
N ILE A 221 -9.75 -8.94 -0.75
CA ILE A 221 -10.10 -8.08 0.38
C ILE A 221 -8.91 -7.97 1.32
N THR A 222 -8.48 -6.75 1.56
CA THR A 222 -7.45 -6.41 2.56
C THR A 222 -8.09 -5.59 3.67
N LEU A 223 -7.81 -5.99 4.91
CA LEU A 223 -8.28 -5.26 6.10
C LEU A 223 -7.17 -4.38 6.67
N ASN A 224 -7.58 -3.25 7.23
CA ASN A 224 -6.71 -2.32 7.94
C ASN A 224 -5.46 -1.94 7.13
N LYS A 225 -5.65 -1.73 5.83
CA LYS A 225 -4.57 -1.31 4.93
C LYS A 225 -4.21 0.14 5.19
N ASP A 226 -2.94 0.37 5.51
CA ASP A 226 -2.35 1.69 5.64
C ASP A 226 -1.41 1.93 4.45
N PHE A 227 -1.62 3.03 3.74
CA PHE A 227 -0.78 3.50 2.64
C PHE A 227 0.15 4.64 3.05
N GLY A 228 0.20 4.96 4.35
CA GLY A 228 0.93 6.11 4.88
C GLY A 228 0.16 7.43 4.71
N SER A 229 0.74 8.51 5.23
CA SER A 229 0.20 9.89 5.14
C SER A 229 -1.27 10.04 5.59
N GLY A 230 -1.74 9.16 6.51
CA GLY A 230 -3.11 9.17 7.03
C GLY A 230 -4.13 8.52 6.10
N TYR A 231 -3.72 7.90 5.00
CA TYR A 231 -4.60 7.14 4.11
C TYR A 231 -4.69 5.70 4.56
N SER A 232 -5.69 5.38 5.34
CA SER A 232 -5.95 4.02 5.79
C SER A 232 -7.39 3.59 5.46
N TYR A 233 -7.55 2.30 5.20
CA TYR A 233 -8.84 1.69 4.86
C TYR A 233 -9.09 0.49 5.77
N GLN A 234 -10.21 0.51 6.47
CA GLN A 234 -10.62 -0.66 7.25
C GLN A 234 -10.89 -1.86 6.36
N VAL A 235 -11.46 -1.62 5.18
CA VAL A 235 -11.73 -2.62 4.14
C VAL A 235 -11.41 -2.00 2.79
N ILE A 236 -10.60 -2.67 1.99
CA ILE A 236 -10.29 -2.30 0.61
C ILE A 236 -10.23 -3.56 -0.25
N MET A 237 -10.66 -3.47 -1.50
CA MET A 237 -10.44 -4.52 -2.49
C MET A 237 -9.22 -4.16 -3.33
N GLU A 238 -8.18 -4.98 -3.26
CA GLU A 238 -6.94 -4.73 -4.00
C GLU A 238 -6.85 -5.59 -5.26
N ASP A 239 -6.16 -5.06 -6.27
CA ASP A 239 -5.85 -5.72 -7.54
C ASP A 239 -7.08 -6.28 -8.27
N ALA A 240 -8.18 -5.56 -8.15
CA ALA A 240 -9.44 -5.98 -8.70
C ALA A 240 -9.38 -6.03 -10.24
N LYS A 241 -10.11 -6.99 -10.80
CA LYS A 241 -10.33 -7.13 -12.24
C LYS A 241 -11.79 -6.95 -12.58
N ARG A 242 -12.06 -6.10 -13.58
CA ARG A 242 -13.41 -5.93 -14.12
C ARG A 242 -13.81 -7.21 -14.85
N LYS A 243 -14.96 -7.76 -14.49
CA LYS A 243 -15.52 -8.94 -15.16
C LYS A 243 -16.51 -8.51 -16.23
N THR A 244 -16.42 -9.13 -17.39
CA THR A 244 -17.47 -9.06 -18.39
C THR A 244 -18.58 -10.03 -18.01
N GLU A 245 -19.82 -9.54 -17.96
CA GLU A 245 -21.02 -10.38 -17.78
C GLU A 245 -21.34 -11.17 -19.02
#